data_13c06dab2e5a1b0eb17eca586ff4d84c
#
_entry.id   13c06dab2e5a1b0eb17eca586ff4d84c
#
_cell.length_a   1.000
_cell.length_b   1.000
_cell.length_c   1.000
_cell.angle_alpha   90.00
_cell.angle_beta   90.00
_cell.angle_gamma   90.00
#
_symmetry.space_group_name_H-M   'P 1'
#
loop_
_entity.id
_entity.type
_entity.pdbx_description
1 polymer ?
#
loop_
_entity_poly.entity_id
_entity_poly.type
_entity_poly.pdbx_seq_one_letter_code
_entity_poly.pdbx_strand_id
1 'polypeptide(L)'
;MVYDRLPKKEVKFTRHNIFERDKNMCQYCGAVLDRRDLNLDHVIPRDRGGPTTWENIVCSCIPCNTRKANRTPSEAGMRLVQKPKRPKWRPFVQVSLGAPVHDTWKHFLDVAYWNVELGSTTG
;
A
#
# COMPACT_ATOMS: atom_id res chain seq x y z
N MET A 1 9.83 -20.46 24.99
CA MET A 1 10.58 -19.22 24.90
C MET A 1 9.64 -18.03 24.97
N VAL A 2 10.05 -17.08 25.77
CA VAL A 2 9.20 -15.92 25.98
C VAL A 2 9.00 -15.11 24.71
N TYR A 3 10.07 -14.95 23.94
CA TYR A 3 9.94 -14.11 22.75
C TYR A 3 9.07 -14.76 21.68
N ASP A 4 8.81 -16.05 21.76
CA ASP A 4 7.90 -16.69 20.82
C ASP A 4 6.47 -16.20 21.01
N ARG A 5 6.20 -15.60 22.14
CA ARG A 5 4.88 -15.09 22.44
C ARG A 5 4.69 -13.63 22.04
N LEU A 6 5.78 -13.01 21.60
CA LEU A 6 5.67 -11.63 21.15
C LEU A 6 4.84 -11.58 19.89
N PRO A 7 3.97 -10.60 19.78
CA PRO A 7 3.17 -10.48 18.57
C PRO A 7 4.09 -10.23 17.38
N LYS A 8 3.76 -10.87 16.29
CA LYS A 8 4.50 -10.63 15.07
C LYS A 8 4.23 -9.21 14.61
N LYS A 9 5.28 -8.55 14.15
CA LYS A 9 5.15 -7.23 13.57
C LYS A 9 4.69 -7.38 12.13
N GLU A 10 3.50 -6.93 11.86
CA GLU A 10 2.94 -6.99 10.50
C GLU A 10 2.40 -5.64 10.12
N VAL A 11 2.49 -5.33 8.85
CA VAL A 11 1.92 -4.11 8.33
C VAL A 11 0.42 -4.34 8.19
N LYS A 12 -0.36 -3.44 8.77
CA LYS A 12 -1.80 -3.56 8.67
C LYS A 12 -2.26 -3.36 7.25
N PHE A 13 -3.28 -4.08 6.87
CA PHE A 13 -3.86 -3.94 5.54
C PHE A 13 -4.80 -2.75 5.55
N THR A 14 -4.29 -1.60 5.15
CA THR A 14 -5.05 -0.36 5.13
C THR A 14 -4.83 0.34 3.81
N ARG A 15 -5.77 1.22 3.47
CA ARG A 15 -5.65 2.04 2.29
C ARG A 15 -4.34 2.82 2.28
N HIS A 16 -4.02 3.44 3.41
CA HIS A 16 -2.77 4.19 3.54
C HIS A 16 -1.56 3.32 3.23
N ASN A 17 -1.53 2.12 3.80
CA ASN A 17 -0.38 1.25 3.64
C ASN A 17 -0.25 0.67 2.25
N ILE A 18 -1.35 0.53 1.55
CA ILE A 18 -1.28 0.09 0.16
C ILE A 18 -0.63 1.18 -0.68
N PHE A 19 -1.04 2.44 -0.47
CA PHE A 19 -0.40 3.55 -1.17
C PHE A 19 1.09 3.63 -0.84
N GLU A 20 1.44 3.39 0.43
CA GLU A 20 2.85 3.40 0.84
C GLU A 20 3.64 2.27 0.19
N ARG A 21 3.05 1.09 0.15
CA ARG A 21 3.71 -0.05 -0.51
C ARG A 21 4.00 0.26 -1.97
N ASP A 22 3.02 0.81 -2.65
CA ASP A 22 3.12 1.09 -4.08
C ASP A 22 3.74 2.45 -4.37
N LYS A 23 4.11 3.20 -3.32
CA LYS A 23 4.82 4.48 -3.43
C LYS A 23 4.06 5.49 -4.29
N ASN A 24 2.75 5.49 -4.14
CA ASN A 24 1.86 6.39 -4.87
C ASN A 24 2.02 6.25 -6.39
N MET A 25 2.41 5.08 -6.83
CA MET A 25 2.60 4.81 -8.26
C MET A 25 1.46 3.94 -8.76
N CYS A 26 0.85 4.37 -9.85
CA CYS A 26 -0.14 3.53 -10.51
C CYS A 26 0.53 2.24 -10.97
N GLN A 27 -0.01 1.12 -10.57
CA GLN A 27 0.60 -0.16 -10.87
C GLN A 27 0.30 -0.64 -12.28
N TYR A 28 -0.46 0.12 -13.03
CA TYR A 28 -0.74 -0.20 -14.43
C TYR A 28 0.04 0.67 -15.39
N CYS A 29 0.11 1.98 -15.16
CA CYS A 29 0.84 2.86 -16.09
C CYS A 29 2.15 3.39 -15.51
N GLY A 30 2.39 3.21 -14.22
CA GLY A 30 3.63 3.64 -13.61
C GLY A 30 3.71 5.10 -13.22
N ALA A 31 2.63 5.85 -13.37
CA ALA A 31 2.63 7.27 -13.00
C ALA A 31 2.62 7.43 -11.49
N VAL A 32 3.46 8.30 -10.98
CA VAL A 32 3.48 8.64 -9.55
C VAL A 32 2.66 9.91 -9.38
N LEU A 33 1.61 9.82 -8.58
CA LEU A 33 0.66 10.91 -8.45
C LEU A 33 0.30 11.16 -7.00
N ASP A 34 -0.38 12.27 -6.74
CA ASP A 34 -0.97 12.50 -5.43
C ASP A 34 -2.06 11.49 -5.16
N ARG A 35 -2.26 11.16 -3.89
CA ARG A 35 -3.30 10.20 -3.52
C ARG A 35 -4.69 10.61 -3.96
N ARG A 36 -4.95 11.90 -4.07
CA ARG A 36 -6.26 12.36 -4.54
C ARG A 36 -6.52 11.98 -6.00
N ASP A 37 -5.45 11.71 -6.75
CA ASP A 37 -5.56 11.29 -8.14
C ASP A 37 -5.41 9.80 -8.30
N LEU A 38 -5.34 9.10 -7.19
CA LEU A 38 -5.14 7.65 -7.17
C LEU A 38 -6.33 6.97 -6.53
N ASN A 39 -6.48 5.71 -6.83
CA ASN A 39 -7.51 4.89 -6.23
C ASN A 39 -6.94 3.51 -5.98
N LEU A 40 -7.71 2.66 -5.33
CA LEU A 40 -7.34 1.28 -5.14
C LEU A 40 -8.17 0.42 -6.06
N ASP A 41 -7.55 -0.59 -6.59
CA ASP A 41 -8.22 -1.45 -7.56
C ASP A 41 -8.01 -2.92 -7.22
N HIS A 42 -9.04 -3.71 -7.41
CA HIS A 42 -8.93 -5.17 -7.33
C HIS A 42 -8.39 -5.66 -8.68
N VAL A 43 -7.20 -6.25 -8.67
CA VAL A 43 -6.60 -6.76 -9.89
C VAL A 43 -7.58 -7.72 -10.55
N ILE A 44 -8.03 -8.71 -9.79
CA ILE A 44 -9.13 -9.55 -10.21
C ILE A 44 -10.38 -8.95 -9.60
N PRO A 45 -11.38 -8.57 -10.40
CA PRO A 45 -12.57 -7.92 -9.87
C PRO A 45 -13.27 -8.74 -8.81
N ARG A 46 -13.87 -8.04 -7.87
CA ARG A 46 -14.62 -8.70 -6.80
C ARG A 46 -15.72 -9.59 -7.36
N ASP A 47 -16.38 -9.16 -8.41
CA ASP A 47 -17.44 -9.93 -9.04
C ASP A 47 -16.94 -11.24 -9.60
N ARG A 48 -15.66 -11.36 -9.80
CA ARG A 48 -15.06 -12.57 -10.33
C ARG A 48 -14.30 -13.34 -9.25
N GLY A 49 -14.61 -13.06 -8.00
CA GLY A 49 -14.00 -13.77 -6.90
C GLY A 49 -12.66 -13.19 -6.45
N GLY A 50 -12.33 -11.99 -6.89
CA GLY A 50 -11.09 -11.36 -6.45
C GLY A 50 -11.15 -10.99 -4.98
N PRO A 51 -10.17 -11.43 -4.19
CA PRO A 51 -10.17 -11.13 -2.75
C PRO A 51 -9.65 -9.73 -2.47
N THR A 52 -9.97 -9.23 -1.30
CA THR A 52 -9.46 -7.95 -0.82
C THR A 52 -8.24 -8.25 0.04
N THR A 53 -7.11 -8.44 -0.59
CA THR A 53 -5.86 -8.85 0.06
C THR A 53 -4.70 -8.07 -0.52
N TRP A 54 -3.56 -8.16 0.18
CA TRP A 54 -2.33 -7.54 -0.30
C TRP A 54 -1.98 -7.96 -1.72
N GLU A 55 -2.30 -9.20 -2.07
CA GLU A 55 -1.91 -9.77 -3.36
C GLU A 55 -2.85 -9.39 -4.49
N ASN A 56 -3.99 -8.78 -4.17
CA ASN A 56 -4.98 -8.46 -5.19
C ASN A 56 -5.41 -6.99 -5.21
N ILE A 57 -4.93 -6.18 -4.29
CA ILE A 57 -5.26 -4.76 -4.27
C ILE A 57 -4.03 -3.95 -4.65
N VAL A 58 -4.19 -3.04 -5.58
CA VAL A 58 -3.09 -2.21 -6.05
C VAL A 58 -3.53 -0.77 -6.15
N CYS A 59 -2.55 0.12 -6.10
CA CYS A 59 -2.73 1.53 -6.37
C CYS A 59 -2.90 1.72 -7.87
N SER A 60 -3.89 2.49 -8.28
CA SER A 60 -4.07 2.78 -9.69
C SER A 60 -4.52 4.22 -9.88
N CYS A 61 -4.14 4.82 -10.99
CA CYS A 61 -4.63 6.14 -11.30
C CYS A 61 -6.08 6.04 -11.77
N ILE A 62 -6.79 7.14 -11.69
CA ILE A 62 -8.21 7.13 -12.04
C ILE A 62 -8.42 6.74 -13.50
N PRO A 63 -7.65 7.28 -14.45
CA PRO A 63 -7.82 6.86 -15.85
C PRO A 63 -7.63 5.37 -16.08
N CYS A 64 -6.59 4.77 -15.48
CA CYS A 64 -6.37 3.34 -15.64
C CYS A 64 -7.47 2.53 -15.00
N ASN A 65 -7.91 2.96 -13.83
CA ASN A 65 -8.99 2.27 -13.13
C ASN A 65 -10.27 2.30 -13.96
N THR A 66 -10.58 3.45 -14.54
CA THR A 66 -11.76 3.59 -15.38
C THR A 66 -11.65 2.73 -16.63
N ARG A 67 -10.49 2.73 -17.27
CA ARG A 67 -10.28 1.94 -18.48
C ARG A 67 -10.38 0.45 -18.22
N LYS A 68 -9.81 0.01 -17.08
CA LYS A 68 -9.87 -1.40 -16.73
C LYS A 68 -11.30 -1.82 -16.45
N ALA A 69 -12.06 -0.96 -15.81
CA ALA A 69 -13.43 -1.25 -15.43
C ALA A 69 -13.49 -2.57 -14.64
N ASN A 70 -14.49 -3.39 -14.90
CA ASN A 70 -14.70 -4.63 -14.14
C ASN A 70 -14.07 -5.81 -14.86
N ARG A 71 -12.85 -5.63 -15.35
CA ARG A 71 -12.14 -6.65 -16.11
C ARG A 71 -10.82 -6.97 -15.43
N THR A 72 -10.23 -8.12 -15.80
CA THR A 72 -8.86 -8.39 -15.38
C THR A 72 -7.91 -7.53 -16.22
N PRO A 73 -6.68 -7.33 -15.75
CA PRO A 73 -5.71 -6.57 -16.53
C PRO A 73 -5.52 -7.15 -17.93
N SER A 74 -5.46 -8.45 -18.01
CA SER A 74 -5.28 -9.14 -19.29
C SER A 74 -6.41 -8.82 -20.26
N GLU A 75 -7.64 -8.84 -19.77
CA GLU A 75 -8.79 -8.51 -20.60
C GLU A 75 -8.79 -7.06 -21.04
N ALA A 76 -8.23 -6.19 -20.21
CA ALA A 76 -8.18 -4.77 -20.54
C ALA A 76 -6.92 -4.40 -21.32
N GLY A 77 -6.09 -5.38 -21.65
CA GLY A 77 -4.83 -5.09 -22.32
C GLY A 77 -3.84 -4.35 -21.47
N MET A 78 -3.88 -4.59 -20.17
CA MET A 78 -3.05 -3.87 -19.21
C MET A 78 -2.11 -4.85 -18.52
N ARG A 79 -1.03 -4.32 -17.95
CA ARG A 79 -0.07 -5.09 -17.20
C ARG A 79 0.23 -4.40 -15.90
N LEU A 80 0.53 -5.21 -14.89
CA LEU A 80 1.00 -4.68 -13.63
C LEU A 80 2.49 -4.33 -13.74
N VAL A 81 2.86 -3.21 -13.15
CA VAL A 81 4.26 -2.81 -13.10
C VAL A 81 5.05 -3.84 -12.30
N GLN A 82 4.45 -4.33 -11.24
CA GLN A 82 5.05 -5.37 -10.42
C GLN A 82 3.95 -6.17 -9.76
N LYS A 83 4.28 -7.39 -9.38
CA LYS A 83 3.32 -8.24 -8.71
C LYS A 83 3.08 -7.74 -7.31
N PRO A 84 1.80 -7.52 -6.92
CA PRO A 84 1.52 -7.03 -5.57
C PRO A 84 1.85 -8.07 -4.52
N LYS A 85 2.48 -7.62 -3.45
CA LYS A 85 2.91 -8.50 -2.38
C LYS A 85 2.61 -7.85 -1.04
N ARG A 86 2.53 -8.68 -0.02
CA ARG A 86 2.48 -8.17 1.34
C ARG A 86 3.81 -7.50 1.66
N PRO A 87 3.81 -6.25 2.13
CA PRO A 87 5.06 -5.59 2.48
C PRO A 87 5.63 -6.17 3.77
N LYS A 88 6.94 -6.15 3.88
CA LYS A 88 7.59 -6.58 5.11
C LYS A 88 7.55 -5.43 6.10
N TRP A 89 7.25 -5.76 7.34
CA TRP A 89 7.31 -4.78 8.40
C TRP A 89 8.77 -4.37 8.63
N ARG A 90 9.00 -3.08 8.73
CA ARG A 90 10.33 -2.55 9.01
C ARG A 90 10.22 -1.52 10.12
N PRO A 91 11.09 -1.61 11.12
CA PRO A 91 11.07 -0.61 12.17
C PRO A 91 11.56 0.72 11.63
N PHE A 92 10.95 1.80 12.11
CA PHE A 92 11.34 3.13 11.68
C PHE A 92 12.76 3.47 12.10
N VAL A 93 13.29 2.78 13.10
CA VAL A 93 14.64 3.02 13.53
C VAL A 93 15.64 2.83 12.41
N GLN A 94 15.34 1.97 11.46
CA GLN A 94 16.22 1.78 10.31
C GLN A 94 16.31 3.02 9.45
N VAL A 95 15.22 3.75 9.38
CA VAL A 95 15.20 4.98 8.61
C VAL A 95 16.09 6.03 9.29
N SER A 96 16.01 6.11 10.60
CA SER A 96 16.77 7.11 11.34
C SER A 96 18.27 6.83 11.33
N LEU A 97 18.67 5.60 11.07
CA LEU A 97 20.10 5.27 11.03
C LEU A 97 20.82 5.96 9.87
N GLY A 98 20.13 6.22 8.82
CA GLY A 98 20.76 6.83 7.66
C GLY A 98 20.66 8.33 7.61
N ALA A 99 20.16 8.99 8.65
CA ALA A 99 19.95 10.42 8.63
C ALA A 99 20.18 11.02 10.01
N PRO A 100 20.53 12.30 10.07
CA PRO A 100 20.61 12.97 11.35
C PRO A 100 19.24 12.95 12.02
N VAL A 101 19.23 12.54 13.27
CA VAL A 101 18.00 12.42 14.01
C VAL A 101 17.89 13.58 14.95
N HIS A 102 16.80 14.28 14.91
CA HIS A 102 16.49 15.30 15.89
C HIS A 102 15.04 15.13 16.30
N ASP A 103 14.65 15.86 17.32
CA ASP A 103 13.35 15.65 17.94
C ASP A 103 12.19 15.75 16.96
N THR A 104 12.26 16.69 16.05
CA THR A 104 11.20 16.87 15.06
C THR A 104 11.05 15.63 14.18
N TRP A 105 12.18 15.06 13.83
CA TRP A 105 12.18 13.87 12.99
C TRP A 105 11.55 12.70 13.72
N LYS A 106 11.90 12.52 14.98
CA LYS A 106 11.32 11.42 15.76
C LYS A 106 9.82 11.60 15.91
N HIS A 107 9.40 12.82 16.15
CA HIS A 107 7.98 13.11 16.26
C HIS A 107 7.26 12.77 14.94
N PHE A 108 7.89 13.09 13.84
CA PHE A 108 7.32 12.79 12.53
C PHE A 108 7.12 11.29 12.35
N LEU A 109 8.10 10.52 12.75
CA LEU A 109 7.98 9.06 12.63
C LEU A 109 6.84 8.52 13.49
N ASP A 110 6.72 9.04 14.69
CA ASP A 110 5.64 8.61 15.59
C ASP A 110 4.29 8.93 14.99
N VAL A 111 4.14 10.14 14.49
CA VAL A 111 2.89 10.55 13.89
C VAL A 111 2.58 9.68 12.65
N ALA A 112 3.58 9.43 11.85
CA ALA A 112 3.38 8.60 10.67
C ALA A 112 2.95 7.19 11.05
N TYR A 113 3.56 6.65 12.09
CA TYR A 113 3.24 5.33 12.56
C TYR A 113 1.79 5.25 13.04
N TRP A 114 1.39 6.24 13.84
CA TRP A 114 0.03 6.29 14.35
C TRP A 114 -0.99 6.56 13.25
N ASN A 115 -0.59 7.31 12.24
CA ASN A 115 -1.49 7.55 11.11
C ASN A 115 -1.80 6.28 10.37
N VAL A 116 -0.87 5.33 10.38
CA VAL A 116 -1.13 4.02 9.79
C VAL A 116 -2.31 3.36 10.50
N GLU A 117 -2.32 3.43 11.83
CA GLU A 117 -3.42 2.88 12.60
C GLU A 117 -4.73 3.59 12.26
N LEU A 118 -4.68 4.90 12.24
CA LEU A 118 -5.89 5.68 11.96
C LEU A 118 -6.35 5.50 10.54
N GLY A 119 -5.43 5.30 9.62
CA GLY A 119 -5.79 5.06 8.24
C GLY A 119 -6.67 3.85 8.06
N SER A 120 -6.52 2.86 8.92
CA SER A 120 -7.31 1.65 8.82
C SER A 120 -8.79 1.91 9.11
N THR A 121 -9.11 2.96 9.85
CA THR A 121 -10.48 3.28 10.18
C THR A 121 -11.15 4.14 9.14
N THR A 122 -10.37 4.83 8.34
CA THR A 122 -10.92 5.73 7.32
C THR A 122 -10.93 5.11 5.95
N GLY A 123 -10.15 4.05 5.81
CA GLY A 123 -10.07 3.37 4.52
C GLY A 123 -11.30 2.57 4.25
#